data_e8ec8a1f74365a8a8022817e1b9f25ed
#
_entry.id   e8ec8a1f74365a8a8022817e1b9f25ed
#
_cell.length_a   1.000
_cell.length_b   1.000
_cell.length_c   1.000
_cell.angle_alpha   90.00
_cell.angle_beta   90.00
_cell.angle_gamma   90.00
#
_symmetry.space_group_name_H-M   'P 1'
#
loop_
_entity.id
_entity.type
_entity.pdbx_description
1 polymer ?
#
loop_
_entity_poly.entity_id
_entity_poly.type
_entity_poly.pdbx_seq_one_letter_code
_entity_poly.pdbx_strand_id
1 'polypeptide(L)'
;MRAVTFLAPCNRPLYEFIAEACGASELSVGGDWRTLGEGRIDLAFVCSPPLIWLKGAVEAIAAPVLADPRFNGRALYSSEVVVRSDSPYRSFEDLKGSRWAVNEPSSWSGYWVVLQKVRDWSYFGEVVESGFHHRSLQLVIDGVVDAAAIDCQVLAVELRDDPGLAAKLRTIETLGPASSQPVVVWSGLHDNAKAALRSTLCLRGEIFDAHFIERYAEPPDYTAIASVVGTSPPP
;
A
#
# COMPACT_ATOMS: atom_id res chain seq x y z
N MET A 1 2.75 23.47 5.96
CA MET A 1 3.11 22.35 5.09
C MET A 1 1.84 21.70 4.57
N ARG A 2 1.82 21.26 3.30
CA ARG A 2 0.68 20.57 2.67
C ARG A 2 0.99 19.09 2.59
N ALA A 3 0.09 18.26 3.13
CA ALA A 3 0.25 16.82 3.14
C ALA A 3 -0.91 16.13 2.40
N VAL A 4 -0.63 14.96 1.80
CA VAL A 4 -1.63 14.15 1.10
C VAL A 4 -1.36 12.66 1.30
N THR A 5 -2.43 11.85 1.34
CA THR A 5 -2.33 10.39 1.27
C THR A 5 -3.07 9.84 0.07
N PHE A 6 -2.44 8.86 -0.60
CA PHE A 6 -3.02 8.04 -1.66
C PHE A 6 -3.18 6.58 -1.22
N LEU A 7 -2.95 6.31 0.07
CA LEU A 7 -3.01 4.97 0.64
C LEU A 7 -4.39 4.67 1.26
N ALA A 8 -4.54 3.45 1.76
CA ALA A 8 -5.81 2.93 2.22
C ALA A 8 -6.48 3.80 3.30
N PRO A 9 -7.79 4.08 3.17
CA PRO A 9 -8.53 4.94 4.09
C PRO A 9 -8.53 4.47 5.55
N CYS A 10 -8.45 3.16 5.82
CA CYS A 10 -8.40 2.61 7.18
C CYS A 10 -7.17 3.07 7.97
N ASN A 11 -6.11 3.50 7.30
CA ASN A 11 -4.90 4.06 7.91
C ASN A 11 -4.92 5.59 8.03
N ARG A 12 -6.01 6.25 7.65
CA ARG A 12 -6.11 7.71 7.69
C ARG A 12 -5.77 8.31 9.06
N PRO A 13 -6.24 7.80 10.21
CA PRO A 13 -5.87 8.35 11.52
C PRO A 13 -4.36 8.37 11.78
N LEU A 14 -3.65 7.34 11.33
CA LEU A 14 -2.19 7.29 11.42
C LEU A 14 -1.53 8.37 10.57
N TYR A 15 -1.99 8.54 9.32
CA TYR A 15 -1.40 9.54 8.41
C TYR A 15 -1.71 10.97 8.86
N GLU A 16 -2.88 11.23 9.43
CA GLU A 16 -3.24 12.52 10.05
C GLU A 16 -2.31 12.83 11.22
N PHE A 17 -2.09 11.87 12.13
CA PHE A 17 -1.18 12.02 13.25
C PHE A 17 0.25 12.35 12.78
N ILE A 18 0.77 11.62 11.79
CA ILE A 18 2.11 11.86 11.25
C ILE A 18 2.19 13.21 10.55
N ALA A 19 1.21 13.57 9.73
CA ALA A 19 1.16 14.83 9.01
C ALA A 19 1.13 16.02 9.98
N GLU A 20 0.33 15.97 11.05
CA GLU A 20 0.28 16.97 12.10
C GLU A 20 1.62 17.10 12.82
N ALA A 21 2.22 15.99 13.24
CA ALA A 21 3.55 15.97 13.86
C ALA A 21 4.63 16.57 12.96
N CYS A 22 4.52 16.40 11.64
CA CYS A 22 5.37 17.02 10.63
C CYS A 22 5.04 18.49 10.35
N GLY A 23 4.02 19.08 11.00
CA GLY A 23 3.64 20.49 10.87
C GLY A 23 2.66 20.77 9.72
N ALA A 24 1.95 19.76 9.21
CA ALA A 24 0.84 19.99 8.30
C ALA A 24 -0.41 20.46 9.07
N SER A 25 -1.12 21.43 8.52
CA SER A 25 -2.38 21.91 9.10
C SER A 25 -3.56 20.99 8.73
N GLU A 26 -3.41 20.22 7.67
CA GLU A 26 -4.44 19.33 7.16
C GLU A 26 -3.79 18.23 6.29
N LEU A 27 -4.41 17.04 6.27
CA LEU A 27 -4.09 15.94 5.36
C LEU A 27 -5.20 15.83 4.31
N SER A 28 -4.86 16.06 3.04
CA SER A 28 -5.76 15.76 1.92
C SER A 28 -5.75 14.25 1.61
N VAL A 29 -6.84 13.74 1.04
CA VAL A 29 -6.98 12.33 0.68
C VAL A 29 -7.24 12.19 -0.81
N GLY A 30 -6.42 11.38 -1.50
CA GLY A 30 -6.57 11.08 -2.93
C GLY A 30 -6.18 12.24 -3.83
N GLY A 31 -6.69 12.20 -5.07
CA GLY A 31 -6.33 13.12 -6.13
C GLY A 31 -5.40 12.48 -7.17
N ASP A 32 -4.77 13.30 -8.01
CA ASP A 32 -3.79 12.81 -8.98
C ASP A 32 -2.37 12.85 -8.37
N TRP A 33 -1.80 11.68 -8.10
CA TRP A 33 -0.44 11.53 -7.56
C TRP A 33 0.64 12.17 -8.47
N ARG A 34 0.37 12.38 -9.77
CA ARG A 34 1.30 13.02 -10.70
C ARG A 34 1.63 14.46 -10.29
N THR A 35 0.69 15.11 -9.60
CA THR A 35 0.87 16.49 -9.10
C THR A 35 1.92 16.62 -8.00
N LEU A 36 2.37 15.52 -7.40
CA LEU A 36 3.44 15.52 -6.40
C LEU A 36 4.76 16.09 -6.96
N GLY A 37 5.00 15.88 -8.26
CA GLY A 37 6.18 16.41 -8.95
C GLY A 37 6.17 17.94 -9.17
N GLU A 38 5.04 18.62 -8.94
CA GLU A 38 4.86 20.05 -9.21
C GLU A 38 5.28 20.96 -8.05
N GLY A 39 5.72 20.40 -6.91
CA GLY A 39 6.11 21.17 -5.72
C GLY A 39 4.95 21.83 -4.98
N ARG A 40 3.72 21.41 -5.23
CA ARG A 40 2.51 21.91 -4.54
C ARG A 40 2.20 21.15 -3.25
N ILE A 41 2.76 19.96 -3.10
CA ILE A 41 2.63 19.08 -1.94
C ILE A 41 4.02 18.89 -1.35
N ASP A 42 4.14 19.08 -0.04
CA ASP A 42 5.42 19.01 0.66
C ASP A 42 5.69 17.60 1.20
N LEU A 43 4.65 16.88 1.64
CA LEU A 43 4.72 15.52 2.21
C LEU A 43 3.59 14.64 1.64
N ALA A 44 3.92 13.42 1.25
CA ALA A 44 2.89 12.48 0.79
C ALA A 44 3.15 11.04 1.25
N PHE A 45 2.04 10.29 1.45
CA PHE A 45 2.03 8.85 1.67
C PHE A 45 1.56 8.20 0.36
N VAL A 46 2.44 7.43 -0.27
CA VAL A 46 2.20 6.86 -1.61
C VAL A 46 2.55 5.38 -1.66
N CYS A 47 2.00 4.66 -2.63
CA CYS A 47 2.50 3.35 -2.98
C CYS A 47 3.83 3.45 -3.74
N SER A 48 4.57 2.34 -3.85
CA SER A 48 5.91 2.34 -4.46
C SER A 48 5.93 2.67 -5.97
N PRO A 49 4.94 2.27 -6.81
CA PRO A 49 4.97 2.61 -8.24
C PRO A 49 5.01 4.11 -8.54
N PRO A 50 4.18 4.98 -7.91
CA PRO A 50 4.30 6.43 -8.09
C PRO A 50 5.68 7.01 -7.76
N LEU A 51 6.37 6.52 -6.71
CA LEU A 51 7.74 6.93 -6.41
C LEU A 51 8.66 6.70 -7.62
N ILE A 52 8.56 5.54 -8.26
CA ILE A 52 9.38 5.16 -9.42
C ILE A 52 9.06 6.05 -10.64
N TRP A 53 7.77 6.24 -10.93
CA TRP A 53 7.33 6.96 -12.12
C TRP A 53 7.59 8.48 -12.04
N LEU A 54 7.64 9.04 -10.83
CA LEU A 54 7.96 10.47 -10.62
C LEU A 54 9.44 10.81 -10.83
N LYS A 55 10.32 9.82 -11.08
CA LYS A 55 11.70 9.98 -11.59
C LYS A 55 12.54 11.07 -10.90
N GLY A 56 12.55 11.09 -9.58
CA GLY A 56 13.35 12.04 -8.81
C GLY A 56 12.68 13.40 -8.58
N ALA A 57 11.44 13.62 -9.05
CA ALA A 57 10.65 14.77 -8.66
C ALA A 57 10.20 14.71 -7.19
N VAL A 58 10.17 13.51 -6.61
CA VAL A 58 9.98 13.25 -5.19
C VAL A 58 11.13 12.41 -4.65
N GLU A 59 11.33 12.48 -3.34
CA GLU A 59 12.33 11.73 -2.59
C GLU A 59 11.64 10.95 -1.46
N ALA A 60 11.92 9.64 -1.36
CA ALA A 60 11.50 8.86 -0.21
C ALA A 60 12.34 9.23 1.01
N ILE A 61 11.70 9.58 2.12
CA ILE A 61 12.39 9.99 3.35
C ILE A 61 12.23 9.00 4.49
N ALA A 62 11.22 8.15 4.45
CA ALA A 62 11.00 7.08 5.41
C ALA A 62 10.07 6.01 4.82
N ALA A 63 10.04 4.85 5.47
CA ALA A 63 9.07 3.80 5.19
C ALA A 63 8.71 3.05 6.49
N PRO A 64 7.46 2.52 6.62
CA PRO A 64 7.05 1.80 7.80
C PRO A 64 7.74 0.44 7.91
N VAL A 65 8.16 0.10 9.10
CA VAL A 65 8.53 -1.23 9.54
C VAL A 65 7.32 -1.82 10.24
N LEU A 66 6.74 -2.86 9.69
CA LEU A 66 5.55 -3.49 10.25
C LEU A 66 5.90 -4.32 11.49
N ALA A 67 5.00 -4.35 12.46
CA ALA A 67 5.09 -5.18 13.66
C ALA A 67 4.72 -6.65 13.33
N ASP A 68 5.26 -7.16 12.24
CA ASP A 68 5.06 -8.52 11.74
C ASP A 68 6.39 -9.26 11.76
N PRO A 69 6.52 -10.34 12.55
CA PRO A 69 7.79 -11.08 12.70
C PRO A 69 8.29 -11.68 11.38
N ARG A 70 7.43 -11.88 10.37
CA ARG A 70 7.84 -12.35 9.05
C ARG A 70 8.87 -11.45 8.38
N PHE A 71 8.90 -10.18 8.71
CA PHE A 71 9.79 -9.19 8.08
C PHE A 71 11.06 -8.89 8.87
N ASN A 72 11.23 -9.47 10.07
CA ASN A 72 12.45 -9.34 10.90
C ASN A 72 12.90 -7.87 11.10
N GLY A 73 11.97 -6.96 11.42
CA GLY A 73 12.24 -5.55 11.66
C GLY A 73 12.73 -4.76 10.44
N ARG A 74 12.49 -5.26 9.22
CA ARG A 74 12.78 -4.58 7.95
C ARG A 74 11.56 -3.85 7.42
N ALA A 75 11.76 -2.78 6.65
CA ALA A 75 10.70 -2.04 5.97
C ALA A 75 10.18 -2.82 4.75
N LEU A 76 9.51 -3.93 5.01
CA LEU A 76 8.91 -4.84 4.04
C LEU A 76 7.44 -5.09 4.37
N TYR A 77 6.70 -5.54 3.36
CA TYR A 77 5.31 -5.99 3.50
C TYR A 77 4.99 -7.05 2.45
N SER A 78 3.85 -7.69 2.57
CA SER A 78 3.33 -8.69 1.64
C SER A 78 1.92 -8.36 1.20
N SER A 79 1.42 -9.11 0.22
CA SER A 79 0.03 -9.08 -0.21
C SER A 79 -0.61 -10.43 0.05
N GLU A 80 -1.71 -10.43 0.80
CA GLU A 80 -2.46 -11.62 1.15
C GLU A 80 -3.53 -11.86 0.09
N VAL A 81 -3.49 -13.01 -0.57
CA VAL A 81 -4.52 -13.44 -1.52
C VAL A 81 -5.70 -13.98 -0.73
N VAL A 82 -6.79 -13.23 -0.75
CA VAL A 82 -8.00 -13.54 0.02
C VAL A 82 -9.13 -14.05 -0.86
N VAL A 83 -9.86 -15.01 -0.35
CA VAL A 83 -11.09 -15.57 -0.91
C VAL A 83 -12.16 -15.64 0.19
N ARG A 84 -13.42 -15.86 -0.16
CA ARG A 84 -14.44 -16.16 0.86
C ARG A 84 -14.09 -17.45 1.59
N SER A 85 -14.44 -17.52 2.87
CA SER A 85 -14.17 -18.69 3.73
C SER A 85 -14.80 -19.99 3.21
N ASP A 86 -15.98 -19.90 2.58
CA ASP A 86 -16.73 -21.01 1.98
C ASP A 86 -16.32 -21.31 0.52
N SER A 87 -15.41 -20.55 -0.05
CA SER A 87 -14.92 -20.71 -1.43
C SER A 87 -14.25 -22.07 -1.65
N PRO A 88 -14.38 -22.70 -2.84
CA PRO A 88 -13.68 -23.93 -3.17
C PRO A 88 -12.16 -23.73 -3.42
N TYR A 89 -11.71 -22.52 -3.75
CA TYR A 89 -10.32 -22.23 -4.06
C TYR A 89 -9.40 -22.44 -2.85
N ARG A 90 -8.32 -23.23 -2.98
CA ARG A 90 -7.39 -23.57 -1.90
C ARG A 90 -5.96 -23.08 -2.16
N SER A 91 -5.62 -22.82 -3.41
CA SER A 91 -4.33 -22.33 -3.88
C SER A 91 -4.53 -21.20 -4.88
N PHE A 92 -3.44 -20.52 -5.24
CA PHE A 92 -3.48 -19.48 -6.27
C PHE A 92 -3.80 -20.09 -7.66
N GLU A 93 -3.32 -21.29 -7.91
CA GLU A 93 -3.52 -22.00 -9.17
C GLU A 93 -5.00 -22.29 -9.44
N ASP A 94 -5.79 -22.53 -8.39
CA ASP A 94 -7.24 -22.75 -8.50
C ASP A 94 -7.99 -21.50 -9.03
N LEU A 95 -7.37 -20.31 -8.92
CA LEU A 95 -7.95 -19.03 -9.34
C LEU A 95 -7.86 -18.79 -10.86
N LYS A 96 -7.27 -19.71 -11.63
CA LYS A 96 -7.23 -19.58 -13.09
C LYS A 96 -8.65 -19.53 -13.66
N GLY A 97 -8.94 -18.48 -14.43
CA GLY A 97 -10.27 -18.25 -15.01
C GLY A 97 -11.32 -17.71 -14.01
N SER A 98 -10.95 -17.43 -12.76
CA SER A 98 -11.83 -16.80 -11.77
C SER A 98 -12.05 -15.31 -12.04
N ARG A 99 -12.95 -14.70 -11.26
CA ARG A 99 -13.13 -13.23 -11.22
C ARG A 99 -12.20 -12.65 -10.17
N TRP A 100 -11.40 -11.67 -10.54
CA TRP A 100 -10.36 -11.08 -9.70
C TRP A 100 -10.59 -9.59 -9.50
N ALA A 101 -10.42 -9.08 -8.26
CA ALA A 101 -10.36 -7.64 -8.01
C ALA A 101 -8.92 -7.13 -7.96
N VAL A 102 -8.68 -6.01 -8.63
CA VAL A 102 -7.45 -5.20 -8.50
C VAL A 102 -7.79 -3.85 -7.89
N ASN A 103 -6.82 -3.18 -7.25
CA ASN A 103 -7.03 -1.82 -6.77
C ASN A 103 -7.06 -0.85 -7.95
N GLU A 104 -5.86 -0.42 -8.34
CA GLU A 104 -5.58 0.50 -9.44
C GLU A 104 -4.15 0.27 -9.93
N PRO A 105 -3.77 0.71 -11.13
CA PRO A 105 -2.41 0.53 -11.65
C PRO A 105 -1.31 1.19 -10.83
N SER A 106 -1.61 2.14 -9.95
CA SER A 106 -0.63 2.75 -9.03
C SER A 106 -0.33 1.90 -7.80
N SER A 107 -1.05 0.78 -7.59
CA SER A 107 -0.88 -0.12 -6.44
C SER A 107 0.13 -1.23 -6.73
N TRP A 108 1.15 -1.38 -5.87
CA TRP A 108 2.01 -2.57 -5.91
C TRP A 108 1.26 -3.80 -5.39
N SER A 109 0.70 -3.73 -4.19
CA SER A 109 0.12 -4.88 -3.48
C SER A 109 -1.17 -5.42 -4.12
N GLY A 110 -2.01 -4.55 -4.70
CA GLY A 110 -3.27 -4.95 -5.32
C GLY A 110 -3.20 -5.15 -6.83
N TYR A 111 -2.08 -4.78 -7.47
CA TYR A 111 -1.95 -4.83 -8.93
C TYR A 111 -0.64 -5.48 -9.38
N TRP A 112 0.52 -4.85 -9.15
CA TRP A 112 1.78 -5.26 -9.78
C TRP A 112 2.34 -6.58 -9.26
N VAL A 113 2.24 -6.88 -7.97
CA VAL A 113 2.70 -8.16 -7.42
C VAL A 113 1.91 -9.33 -8.01
N VAL A 114 0.63 -9.13 -8.30
CA VAL A 114 -0.22 -10.12 -8.95
C VAL A 114 0.15 -10.27 -10.41
N LEU A 115 0.28 -9.14 -11.14
CA LEU A 115 0.68 -9.16 -12.54
C LEU A 115 2.07 -9.80 -12.73
N GLN A 116 3.00 -9.56 -11.80
CA GLN A 116 4.31 -10.23 -11.79
C GLN A 116 4.18 -11.76 -11.67
N LYS A 117 3.23 -12.26 -10.88
CA LYS A 117 2.99 -13.70 -10.70
C LYS A 117 2.31 -14.30 -11.93
N VAL A 118 1.25 -13.71 -12.43
CA VAL A 118 0.46 -14.29 -13.53
C VAL A 118 1.00 -13.96 -14.92
N ARG A 119 1.84 -12.91 -15.05
CA ARG A 119 2.42 -12.37 -16.29
C ARG A 119 1.43 -11.69 -17.22
N ASP A 120 0.17 -12.08 -17.20
CA ASP A 120 -0.89 -11.53 -18.04
C ASP A 120 -2.25 -11.62 -17.32
N TRP A 121 -3.06 -10.59 -17.42
CA TRP A 121 -4.39 -10.54 -16.79
C TRP A 121 -5.38 -11.56 -17.38
N SER A 122 -5.14 -12.08 -18.58
CA SER A 122 -5.92 -13.18 -19.16
C SER A 122 -5.85 -14.49 -18.38
N TYR A 123 -4.97 -14.58 -17.36
CA TYR A 123 -4.98 -15.66 -16.38
C TYR A 123 -6.33 -15.78 -15.68
N PHE A 124 -6.97 -14.65 -15.41
CA PHE A 124 -8.30 -14.55 -14.81
C PHE A 124 -9.38 -14.48 -15.89
N GLY A 125 -10.60 -14.91 -15.59
CA GLY A 125 -11.74 -14.83 -16.51
C GLY A 125 -12.30 -13.42 -16.59
N GLU A 126 -12.23 -12.67 -15.49
CA GLU A 126 -12.65 -11.28 -15.39
C GLU A 126 -11.77 -10.55 -14.37
N VAL A 127 -11.43 -9.30 -14.66
CA VAL A 127 -10.69 -8.42 -13.73
C VAL A 127 -11.51 -7.16 -13.50
N VAL A 128 -11.80 -6.89 -12.22
CA VAL A 128 -12.60 -5.73 -11.77
C VAL A 128 -11.72 -4.76 -11.02
N GLU A 129 -11.64 -3.51 -11.47
CA GLU A 129 -10.96 -2.45 -10.73
C GLU A 129 -11.85 -1.94 -9.58
N SER A 130 -11.34 -2.00 -8.36
CA SER A 130 -12.03 -1.64 -7.13
C SER A 130 -11.62 -0.27 -6.56
N GLY A 131 -10.45 0.24 -6.96
CA GLY A 131 -9.82 1.46 -6.44
C GLY A 131 -9.05 1.26 -5.15
N PHE A 132 -9.60 0.55 -4.15
CA PHE A 132 -9.00 0.39 -2.82
C PHE A 132 -9.17 -1.01 -2.25
N HIS A 133 -8.27 -1.43 -1.36
CA HIS A 133 -8.29 -2.74 -0.72
C HIS A 133 -9.60 -3.06 0.03
N HIS A 134 -10.15 -2.10 0.79
CA HIS A 134 -11.43 -2.32 1.49
C HIS A 134 -12.57 -2.61 0.51
N ARG A 135 -12.57 -1.97 -0.67
CA ARG A 135 -13.56 -2.25 -1.71
C ARG A 135 -13.32 -3.63 -2.34
N SER A 136 -12.07 -4.02 -2.56
CA SER A 136 -11.74 -5.39 -3.01
C SER A 136 -12.24 -6.44 -2.02
N LEU A 137 -12.02 -6.24 -0.71
CA LEU A 137 -12.54 -7.13 0.34
C LEU A 137 -14.07 -7.26 0.28
N GLN A 138 -14.77 -6.12 0.13
CA GLN A 138 -16.23 -6.13 0.04
C GLN A 138 -16.72 -6.88 -1.21
N LEU A 139 -16.08 -6.68 -2.37
CA LEU A 139 -16.42 -7.40 -3.61
C LEU A 139 -16.23 -8.92 -3.46
N VAL A 140 -15.20 -9.37 -2.74
CA VAL A 140 -14.98 -10.79 -2.42
C VAL A 140 -16.08 -11.31 -1.50
N ILE A 141 -16.42 -10.58 -0.42
CA ILE A 141 -17.45 -10.98 0.55
C ILE A 141 -18.82 -11.10 -0.13
N ASP A 142 -19.16 -10.14 -0.98
CA ASP A 142 -20.43 -10.10 -1.70
C ASP A 142 -20.50 -11.14 -2.86
N GLY A 143 -19.37 -11.82 -3.15
CA GLY A 143 -19.29 -12.80 -4.23
C GLY A 143 -19.35 -12.17 -5.62
N VAL A 144 -19.10 -10.86 -5.75
CA VAL A 144 -18.97 -10.17 -7.05
C VAL A 144 -17.70 -10.63 -7.75
N VAL A 145 -16.61 -10.77 -6.99
CA VAL A 145 -15.36 -11.41 -7.44
C VAL A 145 -15.03 -12.61 -6.55
N ASP A 146 -14.14 -13.46 -7.01
CA ASP A 146 -13.77 -14.69 -6.32
C ASP A 146 -12.58 -14.49 -5.38
N ALA A 147 -11.66 -13.57 -5.74
CA ALA A 147 -10.44 -13.29 -4.97
C ALA A 147 -9.90 -11.87 -5.20
N ALA A 148 -9.00 -11.46 -4.30
CA ALA A 148 -8.22 -10.24 -4.40
C ALA A 148 -6.89 -10.39 -3.66
N ALA A 149 -5.87 -9.57 -4.02
CA ALA A 149 -4.65 -9.41 -3.24
C ALA A 149 -4.76 -8.14 -2.37
N ILE A 150 -4.57 -8.30 -1.07
CA ILE A 150 -4.74 -7.25 -0.08
C ILE A 150 -3.39 -7.02 0.62
N ASP A 151 -2.99 -5.77 0.74
CA ASP A 151 -1.87 -5.38 1.60
C ASP A 151 -2.03 -5.98 3.00
N CYS A 152 -0.99 -6.67 3.50
CA CYS A 152 -1.07 -7.39 4.78
C CYS A 152 -1.36 -6.47 5.97
N GLN A 153 -0.84 -5.24 5.96
CA GLN A 153 -1.09 -4.26 7.02
C GLN A 153 -2.53 -3.73 6.92
N VAL A 154 -3.02 -3.44 5.71
CA VAL A 154 -4.43 -3.05 5.51
C VAL A 154 -5.36 -4.17 5.95
N LEU A 155 -5.09 -5.42 5.57
CA LEU A 155 -5.91 -6.56 6.00
C LEU A 155 -5.93 -6.68 7.54
N ALA A 156 -4.79 -6.51 8.21
CA ALA A 156 -4.72 -6.58 9.67
C ALA A 156 -5.57 -5.48 10.33
N VAL A 157 -5.53 -4.24 9.79
CA VAL A 157 -6.35 -3.12 10.28
C VAL A 157 -7.84 -3.37 10.05
N GLU A 158 -8.24 -3.80 8.86
CA GLU A 158 -9.64 -4.13 8.54
C GLU A 158 -10.18 -5.25 9.43
N LEU A 159 -9.38 -6.30 9.72
CA LEU A 159 -9.76 -7.39 10.63
C LEU A 159 -9.83 -6.94 12.11
N ARG A 160 -9.04 -5.97 12.52
CA ARG A 160 -9.14 -5.35 13.85
C ARG A 160 -10.45 -4.57 13.99
N ASP A 161 -10.79 -3.78 12.96
CA ASP A 161 -11.93 -2.87 12.98
C ASP A 161 -13.26 -3.60 12.80
N ASP A 162 -13.28 -4.66 12.00
CA ASP A 162 -14.40 -5.59 11.86
C ASP A 162 -13.93 -7.05 12.04
N PRO A 163 -13.93 -7.57 13.29
CA PRO A 163 -13.56 -8.96 13.56
C PRO A 163 -14.45 -9.99 12.85
N GLY A 164 -15.66 -9.61 12.43
CA GLY A 164 -16.56 -10.45 11.65
C GLY A 164 -16.01 -10.82 10.25
N LEU A 165 -15.06 -10.05 9.72
CA LEU A 165 -14.39 -10.34 8.46
C LEU A 165 -13.60 -11.65 8.52
N ALA A 166 -12.99 -11.98 9.67
CA ALA A 166 -12.21 -13.20 9.85
C ALA A 166 -13.03 -14.48 9.62
N ALA A 167 -14.34 -14.44 9.90
CA ALA A 167 -15.24 -15.56 9.63
C ALA A 167 -15.66 -15.65 8.16
N LYS A 168 -15.60 -14.54 7.42
CA LYS A 168 -16.06 -14.43 6.02
C LYS A 168 -14.95 -14.66 5.01
N LEU A 169 -13.70 -14.42 5.39
CA LEU A 169 -12.54 -14.44 4.51
C LEU A 169 -11.50 -15.47 4.94
N ARG A 170 -10.67 -15.85 3.99
CA ARG A 170 -9.55 -16.76 4.19
C ARG A 170 -8.41 -16.39 3.26
N THR A 171 -7.20 -16.29 3.79
CA THR A 171 -5.97 -16.17 2.99
C THR A 171 -5.60 -17.54 2.44
N ILE A 172 -5.29 -17.62 1.16
CA ILE A 172 -4.85 -18.85 0.49
C ILE A 172 -3.40 -18.79 0.03
N GLU A 173 -2.83 -17.60 -0.13
CA GLU A 173 -1.43 -17.41 -0.49
C GLU A 173 -0.95 -16.02 -0.03
N THR A 174 0.37 -15.89 0.18
CA THR A 174 1.05 -14.62 0.44
C THR A 174 2.02 -14.33 -0.71
N LEU A 175 1.89 -13.15 -1.33
CA LEU A 175 2.77 -12.67 -2.40
C LEU A 175 3.77 -11.65 -1.87
N GLY A 176 5.01 -11.73 -2.31
CA GLY A 176 6.10 -10.88 -1.85
C GLY A 176 7.12 -11.65 -1.01
N PRO A 177 7.86 -11.03 -0.06
CA PRO A 177 7.71 -9.64 0.38
C PRO A 177 8.27 -8.63 -0.61
N ALA A 178 7.87 -7.37 -0.44
CA ALA A 178 8.38 -6.22 -1.17
C ALA A 178 8.68 -5.05 -0.22
N SER A 179 9.41 -4.04 -0.70
CA SER A 179 9.69 -2.80 0.03
C SER A 179 8.39 -2.08 0.39
N SER A 180 8.24 -1.69 1.66
CA SER A 180 7.01 -1.05 2.16
C SER A 180 6.79 0.34 1.57
N GLN A 181 5.56 0.86 1.67
CA GLN A 181 5.14 2.10 1.05
C GLN A 181 5.91 3.31 1.60
N PRO A 182 6.49 4.16 0.71
CA PRO A 182 7.29 5.28 1.17
C PRO A 182 6.45 6.46 1.66
N VAL A 183 7.01 7.18 2.64
CA VAL A 183 6.71 8.59 2.86
C VAL A 183 7.63 9.39 1.95
N VAL A 184 7.06 10.22 1.11
CA VAL A 184 7.82 11.01 0.14
C VAL A 184 7.66 12.51 0.37
N VAL A 185 8.67 13.26 -0.02
CA VAL A 185 8.65 14.73 -0.06
C VAL A 185 8.97 15.20 -1.47
N TRP A 186 8.57 16.41 -1.82
CA TRP A 186 9.03 17.06 -3.04
C TRP A 186 10.54 17.22 -3.02
N SER A 187 11.24 16.84 -4.10
CA SER A 187 12.71 16.85 -4.16
C SER A 187 13.32 18.24 -4.01
N GLY A 188 12.59 19.29 -4.40
CA GLY A 188 13.02 20.68 -4.25
C GLY A 188 12.91 21.23 -2.82
N LEU A 189 12.45 20.45 -1.85
CA LEU A 189 12.43 20.86 -0.45
C LEU A 189 13.87 20.97 0.09
N HIS A 190 14.16 22.00 0.88
CA HIS A 190 15.48 22.22 1.46
C HIS A 190 15.93 21.04 2.34
N ASP A 191 17.22 20.67 2.28
CA ASP A 191 17.77 19.52 3.00
C ASP A 191 17.56 19.60 4.51
N ASN A 192 17.63 20.78 5.12
CA ASN A 192 17.32 20.98 6.54
C ASN A 192 15.86 20.63 6.86
N ALA A 193 14.92 20.94 5.99
CA ALA A 193 13.51 20.58 6.17
C ALA A 193 13.32 19.07 6.00
N LYS A 194 13.96 18.45 5.03
CA LYS A 194 13.96 16.99 4.86
C LYS A 194 14.55 16.28 6.08
N ALA A 195 15.66 16.77 6.63
CA ALA A 195 16.28 16.22 7.83
C ALA A 195 15.37 16.36 9.07
N ALA A 196 14.70 17.50 9.23
CA ALA A 196 13.72 17.70 10.29
C ALA A 196 12.54 16.72 10.17
N LEU A 197 12.01 16.52 8.97
CA LEU A 197 10.93 15.56 8.71
C LEU A 197 11.36 14.12 9.02
N ARG A 198 12.56 13.69 8.59
CA ARG A 198 13.10 12.35 8.95
C ARG A 198 13.18 12.17 10.47
N SER A 199 13.65 13.19 11.21
CA SER A 199 13.72 13.15 12.67
C SER A 199 12.34 13.03 13.30
N THR A 200 11.35 13.75 12.76
CA THR A 200 9.96 13.67 13.23
C THR A 200 9.34 12.30 12.95
N LEU A 201 9.67 11.64 11.84
CA LEU A 201 9.18 10.30 11.50
C LEU A 201 9.75 9.19 12.41
N CYS A 202 10.73 9.48 13.27
CA CYS A 202 11.19 8.55 14.32
C CYS A 202 10.21 8.45 15.50
N LEU A 203 9.01 9.02 15.42
CA LEU A 203 7.96 8.94 16.44
C LEU A 203 7.53 7.50 16.73
N ARG A 204 7.03 7.31 17.94
CA ARG A 204 6.40 6.08 18.42
C ARG A 204 5.15 6.44 19.22
N GLY A 205 4.28 5.49 19.44
CA GLY A 205 3.08 5.67 20.26
C GLY A 205 2.00 4.66 19.91
N GLU A 206 0.95 4.64 20.72
CA GLU A 206 -0.16 3.71 20.60
C GLU A 206 -0.81 3.71 19.19
N ILE A 207 -0.79 4.85 18.49
CA ILE A 207 -1.32 4.93 17.13
C ILE A 207 -0.57 4.03 16.15
N PHE A 208 0.74 3.85 16.34
CA PHE A 208 1.55 2.96 15.51
C PHE A 208 1.20 1.50 15.79
N ASP A 209 1.10 1.12 17.08
CA ASP A 209 0.72 -0.23 17.50
C ASP A 209 -0.69 -0.58 16.97
N ALA A 210 -1.63 0.37 17.06
CA ALA A 210 -2.98 0.22 16.53
C ALA A 210 -3.01 -0.02 15.01
N HIS A 211 -1.98 0.39 14.27
CA HIS A 211 -1.85 0.18 12.83
C HIS A 211 -0.79 -0.87 12.46
N PHE A 212 -0.37 -1.70 13.42
CA PHE A 212 0.61 -2.77 13.23
C PHE A 212 1.95 -2.26 12.66
N ILE A 213 2.37 -1.07 13.07
CA ILE A 213 3.65 -0.47 12.69
C ILE A 213 4.53 -0.38 13.94
N GLU A 214 5.75 -0.91 13.87
CA GLU A 214 6.74 -0.82 14.94
C GLU A 214 7.40 0.57 14.97
N ARG A 215 7.76 1.08 13.81
CA ARG A 215 8.42 2.38 13.60
C ARG A 215 8.43 2.76 12.12
N TYR A 216 8.81 4.00 11.83
CA TYR A 216 9.34 4.37 10.53
C TYR A 216 10.87 4.27 10.54
N ALA A 217 11.46 3.90 9.41
CA ALA A 217 12.90 3.73 9.23
C ALA A 217 13.33 4.38 7.91
N GLU A 218 14.65 4.40 7.66
CA GLU A 218 15.21 4.78 6.36
C GLU A 218 14.50 4.00 5.24
N PRO A 219 14.24 4.65 4.08
CA PRO A 219 13.60 4.00 2.96
C PRO A 219 14.39 2.75 2.52
N PRO A 220 13.72 1.62 2.25
CA PRO A 220 14.37 0.44 1.68
C PRO A 220 14.73 0.68 0.21
N ASP A 221 15.49 -0.25 -0.38
CA ASP A 221 15.75 -0.26 -1.82
C ASP A 221 14.48 -0.62 -2.61
N TYR A 222 14.11 0.20 -3.59
CA TYR A 222 12.96 -0.01 -4.48
C TYR A 222 13.35 -0.54 -5.87
N THR A 223 14.61 -0.91 -6.11
CA THR A 223 15.11 -1.37 -7.42
C THR A 223 14.35 -2.59 -7.92
N ALA A 224 14.03 -3.53 -7.04
CA ALA A 224 13.26 -4.71 -7.41
C ALA A 224 11.85 -4.34 -7.91
N ILE A 225 11.20 -3.37 -7.27
CA ILE A 225 9.90 -2.85 -7.71
C ILE A 225 10.03 -2.14 -9.05
N ALA A 226 11.05 -1.27 -9.19
CA ALA A 226 11.31 -0.54 -10.42
C ALA A 226 11.51 -1.46 -11.64
N SER A 227 12.15 -2.63 -11.45
CA SER A 227 12.34 -3.62 -12.52
C SER A 227 11.03 -4.24 -13.03
N VAL A 228 9.97 -4.20 -12.22
CA VAL A 228 8.65 -4.76 -12.55
C VAL A 228 7.74 -3.70 -13.15
N VAL A 229 7.64 -2.52 -12.49
CA VAL A 229 6.69 -1.48 -12.90
C VAL A 229 7.15 -0.62 -14.08
N GLY A 230 8.44 -0.72 -14.42
CA GLY A 230 9.04 0.12 -15.46
C GLY A 230 9.15 1.59 -15.07
N THR A 231 9.48 2.43 -16.04
CA THR A 231 9.75 3.86 -15.82
C THR A 231 8.57 4.78 -16.10
N SER A 232 7.42 4.24 -16.44
CA SER A 232 6.19 4.98 -16.76
C SER A 232 4.96 4.19 -16.33
N PRO A 233 3.88 4.87 -15.90
CA PRO A 233 2.63 4.19 -15.61
C PRO A 233 2.09 3.50 -16.86
N PRO A 234 1.27 2.44 -16.71
CA PRO A 234 0.52 1.86 -17.81
C PRO A 234 -0.43 2.90 -18.41
N PRO A 235 -0.79 2.75 -19.69
CA PRO A 235 -1.66 3.67 -20.43
C PRO A 235 -3.07 3.74 -19.85
#